data_454d2050d6ac3b298ed70a91cd5cb467
#
_entry.id   454d2050d6ac3b298ed70a91cd5cb467
#
_cell.length_a   1.000
_cell.length_b   1.000
_cell.length_c   1.000
_cell.angle_alpha   90.00
_cell.angle_beta   90.00
_cell.angle_gamma   90.00
#
_symmetry.space_group_name_H-M   'P 1'
#
loop_
_entity.id
_entity.type
_entity.pdbx_description
1 polymer ?
#
loop_
_entity_poly.entity_id
_entity_poly.type
_entity_poly.pdbx_seq_one_letter_code
_entity_poly.pdbx_strand_id
1 'polypeptide(L)'
;MCIFAENYNTPMKKYIVTAALLLGILTVSGAPKGSKTVKLKVIETSDVHGHFFPWDFTEGKPIDGSLARANSYINKERKKYGQNLLLIDNGDIVQGQPCVYWSNFVATDQINLAASVINYMKYDVETLGNHDLEPGHKVYDKWIGEVRCPLVAANVVKEGHKNGTANPSDIYNGLKPYSVHYKGGIKICVIGLLTPAIPSWLNKPIWKGIEFEEMTSSARKWVKYVKEHEQPDLIIGLFHSGLNGGIKTDEYDEDATEAVAKEVPGFDIIFSGHDHQVHNEWVTNSAGQQVLILDPSCFAKNVSAADITLTYKKGKLVKKEIKGDVVSVLNEEIDQQMMQYFDKDIKQVKNFVEQRVGVFKNSIYTRESFFGNSAFTDLIHSLQLQISKADISFAAPLAFNSVINAGEVKMADMFKLYRFENLMFVLRMTGEEIRKHLEYSYDIWTNTMTKPEDHALLLNDDSKDDQQRTGFKNYTFNFDSAAGIDYEVDLTKPNGQKVRILSMSNGQSFDENKWYKVVMSSYRANGGGELLTKGAGIPKDSLESRVMYNTPLDLRHYLTEEIRRQGTIDPQPGNNWRFVPEAWVKPALERDRIKLFGK
;
A
#
# COMPACT_ATOMS: atom_id res chain seq x y z
N MET A 1 13.41 20.43 -67.97
CA MET A 1 12.71 20.10 -69.22
C MET A 1 11.23 20.13 -68.91
N CYS A 2 10.63 21.23 -69.34
CA CYS A 2 9.31 21.46 -69.95
C CYS A 2 8.10 20.91 -69.18
N ILE A 3 7.32 21.81 -68.55
CA ILE A 3 6.21 22.65 -69.09
C ILE A 3 4.93 21.80 -69.25
N PHE A 4 3.86 22.16 -68.50
CA PHE A 4 2.67 22.80 -69.01
C PHE A 4 1.78 23.32 -67.86
N ALA A 5 1.51 24.64 -67.94
CA ALA A 5 0.45 25.31 -67.19
C ALA A 5 -0.81 25.27 -68.06
N GLU A 6 -1.97 25.07 -67.45
CA GLU A 6 -3.23 25.53 -68.08
C GLU A 6 -4.12 26.22 -67.04
N ASN A 7 -4.37 27.47 -67.38
CA ASN A 7 -5.33 28.39 -66.78
C ASN A 7 -6.76 27.95 -67.13
N TYR A 8 -7.66 27.92 -66.16
CA TYR A 8 -9.09 28.16 -66.39
C TYR A 8 -9.65 29.19 -65.41
N ASN A 9 -9.86 30.38 -65.92
CA ASN A 9 -10.70 31.45 -65.38
C ASN A 9 -12.17 31.09 -65.56
N THR A 10 -12.95 31.06 -64.49
CA THR A 10 -14.42 31.17 -64.53
C THR A 10 -14.92 32.02 -63.37
N PRO A 11 -15.93 32.91 -63.60
CA PRO A 11 -16.19 34.04 -62.73
C PRO A 11 -17.04 33.72 -61.51
N MET A 12 -16.71 34.36 -60.37
CA MET A 12 -17.47 34.33 -59.14
C MET A 12 -18.89 34.87 -59.31
N LYS A 13 -19.89 34.04 -59.16
CA LYS A 13 -21.27 34.46 -58.87
C LYS A 13 -21.39 34.78 -57.36
N LYS A 14 -21.62 36.05 -57.05
CA LYS A 14 -21.97 36.54 -55.73
C LYS A 14 -23.34 35.95 -55.34
N TYR A 15 -23.40 35.07 -54.36
CA TYR A 15 -24.62 34.73 -53.63
C TYR A 15 -24.65 35.58 -52.38
N ILE A 16 -25.59 36.53 -52.34
CA ILE A 16 -25.99 37.27 -51.15
C ILE A 16 -26.82 36.29 -50.32
N VAL A 17 -26.25 35.78 -49.22
CA VAL A 17 -27.01 35.03 -48.21
C VAL A 17 -27.55 36.04 -47.21
N THR A 18 -28.85 36.31 -47.32
CA THR A 18 -29.60 37.08 -46.32
C THR A 18 -29.70 36.25 -45.06
N ALA A 19 -28.92 36.61 -44.03
CA ALA A 19 -29.03 36.05 -42.70
C ALA A 19 -30.29 36.60 -42.04
N ALA A 20 -31.36 35.84 -42.03
CA ALA A 20 -32.52 36.11 -41.18
C ALA A 20 -32.14 35.85 -39.72
N LEU A 21 -31.95 36.90 -38.94
CA LEU A 21 -31.86 36.82 -37.47
C LEU A 21 -33.23 36.39 -36.95
N LEU A 22 -33.38 35.08 -36.71
CA LEU A 22 -34.40 34.55 -35.80
C LEU A 22 -33.94 34.84 -34.38
N LEU A 23 -34.41 35.95 -33.80
CA LEU A 23 -34.42 36.14 -32.34
C LEU A 23 -35.34 35.06 -31.74
N GLY A 24 -34.78 33.89 -31.44
CA GLY A 24 -35.40 32.94 -30.55
C GLY A 24 -35.47 33.56 -29.17
N ILE A 25 -36.64 34.03 -28.75
CA ILE A 25 -36.91 34.31 -27.35
C ILE A 25 -36.77 32.97 -26.62
N LEU A 26 -35.58 32.77 -26.03
CA LEU A 26 -35.41 31.76 -24.99
C LEU A 26 -36.29 32.19 -23.82
N THR A 27 -37.52 31.69 -23.81
CA THR A 27 -38.30 31.67 -22.58
C THR A 27 -37.48 30.87 -21.57
N VAL A 28 -36.81 31.61 -20.69
CA VAL A 28 -36.33 31.02 -19.45
C VAL A 28 -37.56 30.42 -18.77
N SER A 29 -37.76 29.13 -18.98
CA SER A 29 -38.75 28.35 -18.23
C SER A 29 -38.36 28.51 -16.77
N GLY A 30 -39.19 29.24 -16.03
CA GLY A 30 -38.99 29.50 -14.62
C GLY A 30 -38.74 28.21 -13.89
N ALA A 31 -37.75 28.20 -13.00
CA ALA A 31 -37.41 27.07 -12.14
C ALA A 31 -38.70 26.48 -11.55
N PRO A 32 -38.85 25.16 -11.54
CA PRO A 32 -40.07 24.53 -11.07
C PRO A 32 -40.37 25.00 -9.64
N LYS A 33 -41.61 25.46 -9.40
CA LYS A 33 -42.12 25.88 -8.09
C LYS A 33 -42.32 24.66 -7.16
N GLY A 34 -41.28 23.85 -6.95
CA GLY A 34 -41.35 22.62 -6.16
C GLY A 34 -40.00 22.29 -5.50
N SER A 35 -40.00 21.34 -4.61
CA SER A 35 -38.76 20.73 -4.13
C SER A 35 -38.28 19.70 -5.15
N LYS A 36 -36.97 19.72 -5.45
CA LYS A 36 -36.27 18.69 -6.25
C LYS A 36 -35.44 17.84 -5.30
N THR A 37 -35.56 16.54 -5.35
CA THR A 37 -34.71 15.61 -4.60
C THR A 37 -33.84 14.83 -5.58
N VAL A 38 -32.53 14.78 -5.31
CA VAL A 38 -31.56 14.01 -6.09
C VAL A 38 -30.96 12.95 -5.17
N LYS A 39 -30.92 11.71 -5.65
CA LYS A 39 -30.26 10.59 -4.98
C LYS A 39 -28.99 10.24 -5.73
N LEU A 40 -27.89 10.12 -5.00
CA LEU A 40 -26.57 9.73 -5.49
C LEU A 40 -26.12 8.49 -4.75
N LYS A 41 -25.29 7.69 -5.41
CA LYS A 41 -24.55 6.59 -4.81
C LYS A 41 -23.06 6.83 -5.03
N VAL A 42 -22.26 6.76 -3.97
CA VAL A 42 -20.79 6.71 -4.07
C VAL A 42 -20.34 5.34 -3.61
N ILE A 43 -19.47 4.71 -4.38
CA ILE A 43 -18.87 3.41 -4.04
C ILE A 43 -17.36 3.56 -4.11
N GLU A 44 -16.68 3.10 -3.07
CA GLU A 44 -15.23 3.07 -2.97
C GLU A 44 -14.71 1.64 -2.94
N THR A 45 -13.57 1.44 -3.59
CA THR A 45 -12.62 0.34 -3.33
C THR A 45 -11.33 0.94 -2.79
N SER A 46 -10.61 0.20 -1.95
CA SER A 46 -9.33 0.60 -1.36
C SER A 46 -8.44 -0.62 -1.15
N ASP A 47 -7.12 -0.42 -1.15
CA ASP A 47 -6.14 -1.42 -0.73
C ASP A 47 -6.35 -2.78 -1.42
N VAL A 48 -6.58 -2.71 -2.73
CA VAL A 48 -6.91 -3.89 -3.54
C VAL A 48 -5.73 -4.84 -3.66
N HIS A 49 -4.49 -4.33 -3.67
CA HIS A 49 -3.24 -5.11 -3.70
C HIS A 49 -3.25 -6.22 -4.75
N GLY A 50 -3.73 -5.90 -5.97
CA GLY A 50 -3.76 -6.84 -7.07
C GLY A 50 -4.81 -7.95 -6.97
N HIS A 51 -5.75 -7.90 -6.01
CA HIS A 51 -6.88 -8.84 -5.93
C HIS A 51 -7.94 -8.50 -7.00
N PHE A 52 -7.52 -8.46 -8.26
CA PHE A 52 -8.38 -8.17 -9.40
C PHE A 52 -9.29 -9.34 -9.73
N PHE A 53 -8.73 -10.55 -9.65
CA PHE A 53 -9.36 -11.79 -10.06
C PHE A 53 -9.59 -12.71 -8.85
N PRO A 54 -10.59 -13.61 -8.86
CA PRO A 54 -10.88 -14.51 -7.75
C PRO A 54 -9.88 -15.69 -7.70
N TRP A 55 -8.58 -15.37 -7.72
CA TRP A 55 -7.48 -16.34 -7.76
C TRP A 55 -6.24 -15.81 -7.06
N ASP A 56 -5.75 -16.55 -6.08
CA ASP A 56 -4.45 -16.30 -5.46
C ASP A 56 -3.36 -16.91 -6.34
N PHE A 57 -2.58 -16.07 -6.98
CA PHE A 57 -1.50 -16.51 -7.86
C PHE A 57 -0.28 -17.03 -7.08
N THR A 58 -0.15 -16.71 -5.79
CA THR A 58 0.91 -17.22 -4.92
C THR A 58 0.58 -18.63 -4.43
N GLU A 59 -0.66 -18.84 -3.99
CA GLU A 59 -1.10 -20.13 -3.45
C GLU A 59 -1.71 -21.06 -4.53
N GLY A 60 -1.96 -20.55 -5.73
CA GLY A 60 -2.52 -21.30 -6.85
C GLY A 60 -3.94 -21.82 -6.61
N LYS A 61 -4.78 -21.06 -5.87
CA LYS A 61 -6.13 -21.44 -5.48
C LYS A 61 -7.14 -20.30 -5.60
N PRO A 62 -8.44 -20.61 -5.68
CA PRO A 62 -9.48 -19.58 -5.62
C PRO A 62 -9.44 -18.79 -4.31
N ILE A 63 -9.82 -17.51 -4.38
CA ILE A 63 -10.03 -16.60 -3.23
C ILE A 63 -11.41 -15.96 -3.30
N ASP A 64 -11.91 -15.53 -2.14
CA ASP A 64 -13.26 -14.95 -2.06
C ASP A 64 -13.28 -13.46 -2.41
N GLY A 65 -12.29 -12.66 -1.96
CA GLY A 65 -12.18 -11.22 -2.26
C GLY A 65 -11.60 -10.97 -3.66
N SER A 66 -12.27 -10.16 -4.49
CA SER A 66 -11.73 -9.71 -5.78
C SER A 66 -12.52 -8.56 -6.39
N LEU A 67 -11.86 -7.73 -7.22
CA LEU A 67 -12.56 -6.72 -8.01
C LEU A 67 -13.57 -7.33 -8.99
N ALA A 68 -13.37 -8.56 -9.45
CA ALA A 68 -14.36 -9.23 -10.30
C ALA A 68 -15.70 -9.50 -9.57
N ARG A 69 -15.69 -9.69 -8.25
CA ARG A 69 -16.91 -9.75 -7.43
C ARG A 69 -17.46 -8.36 -7.11
N ALA A 70 -16.57 -7.44 -6.72
CA ALA A 70 -16.96 -6.05 -6.47
C ALA A 70 -17.61 -5.42 -7.70
N ASN A 71 -17.12 -5.72 -8.92
CA ASN A 71 -17.72 -5.22 -10.16
C ASN A 71 -19.14 -5.72 -10.41
N SER A 72 -19.46 -6.94 -9.99
CA SER A 72 -20.84 -7.44 -10.03
C SER A 72 -21.79 -6.63 -9.14
N TYR A 73 -21.38 -6.31 -7.90
CA TYR A 73 -22.11 -5.41 -7.01
C TYR A 73 -22.23 -4.00 -7.62
N ILE A 74 -21.13 -3.43 -8.07
CA ILE A 74 -21.07 -2.10 -8.69
C ILE A 74 -22.02 -2.04 -9.90
N ASN A 75 -22.05 -3.07 -10.75
CA ASN A 75 -22.92 -3.13 -11.91
C ASN A 75 -24.42 -3.26 -11.56
N LYS A 76 -24.77 -3.90 -10.44
CA LYS A 76 -26.13 -3.89 -9.89
C LYS A 76 -26.52 -2.47 -9.46
N GLU A 77 -25.65 -1.77 -8.73
CA GLU A 77 -25.89 -0.40 -8.30
C GLU A 77 -25.91 0.59 -9.48
N ARG A 78 -25.06 0.40 -10.50
CA ARG A 78 -25.12 1.18 -11.75
C ARG A 78 -26.47 1.07 -12.46
N LYS A 79 -27.08 -0.11 -12.49
CA LYS A 79 -28.43 -0.30 -13.06
C LYS A 79 -29.48 0.49 -12.29
N LYS A 80 -29.33 0.63 -10.96
CA LYS A 80 -30.26 1.30 -10.07
C LYS A 80 -30.10 2.83 -10.08
N TYR A 81 -28.86 3.33 -10.04
CA TYR A 81 -28.56 4.75 -9.93
C TYR A 81 -28.22 5.43 -11.27
N GLY A 82 -27.88 4.65 -12.31
CA GLY A 82 -27.50 5.17 -13.63
C GLY A 82 -26.32 6.13 -13.55
N GLN A 83 -26.48 7.32 -14.10
CA GLN A 83 -25.47 8.37 -14.08
C GLN A 83 -25.24 9.02 -12.70
N ASN A 84 -26.08 8.68 -11.71
CA ASN A 84 -25.97 9.19 -10.35
C ASN A 84 -25.07 8.33 -9.44
N LEU A 85 -24.35 7.35 -9.99
CA LEU A 85 -23.32 6.62 -9.29
C LEU A 85 -21.96 7.26 -9.56
N LEU A 86 -21.16 7.46 -8.51
CA LEU A 86 -19.74 7.83 -8.53
C LEU A 86 -18.94 6.64 -8.01
N LEU A 87 -18.02 6.13 -8.80
CA LEU A 87 -17.13 5.03 -8.44
C LEU A 87 -15.72 5.59 -8.24
N ILE A 88 -15.13 5.33 -7.06
CA ILE A 88 -13.83 5.86 -6.66
C ILE A 88 -12.92 4.73 -6.17
N ASP A 89 -11.60 4.89 -6.35
CA ASP A 89 -10.57 3.99 -5.82
C ASP A 89 -9.60 4.77 -4.95
N ASN A 90 -9.23 4.19 -3.80
CA ASN A 90 -8.42 4.87 -2.79
C ASN A 90 -6.95 4.42 -2.75
N GLY A 91 -6.43 3.86 -3.86
CA GLY A 91 -5.02 3.53 -3.99
C GLY A 91 -4.62 2.16 -3.41
N ASP A 92 -3.32 1.92 -3.36
CA ASP A 92 -2.69 0.63 -3.06
C ASP A 92 -3.18 -0.48 -4.00
N ILE A 93 -3.08 -0.20 -5.30
CA ILE A 93 -3.54 -1.09 -6.37
C ILE A 93 -2.39 -1.70 -7.19
N VAL A 94 -1.21 -1.03 -7.23
CA VAL A 94 -0.07 -1.40 -8.11
C VAL A 94 0.95 -2.32 -7.42
N GLN A 95 0.67 -2.81 -6.22
CA GLN A 95 1.51 -3.73 -5.44
C GLN A 95 0.66 -4.85 -4.83
N GLY A 96 1.23 -6.05 -4.62
CA GLY A 96 0.59 -7.14 -3.88
C GLY A 96 0.65 -8.47 -4.62
N GLN A 97 -0.43 -8.92 -5.24
CA GLN A 97 -0.49 -10.20 -5.94
C GLN A 97 0.53 -10.29 -7.10
N PRO A 98 1.04 -11.49 -7.43
CA PRO A 98 1.98 -11.68 -8.54
C PRO A 98 1.55 -11.10 -9.89
N CYS A 99 0.26 -10.88 -10.12
CA CYS A 99 -0.24 -10.28 -11.36
C CYS A 99 0.20 -8.82 -11.52
N VAL A 100 0.26 -8.04 -10.44
CA VAL A 100 0.78 -6.66 -10.51
C VAL A 100 2.29 -6.64 -10.67
N TYR A 101 3.03 -7.51 -9.97
CA TYR A 101 4.47 -7.65 -10.17
C TYR A 101 4.81 -8.02 -11.63
N TRP A 102 4.09 -8.99 -12.20
CA TRP A 102 4.25 -9.39 -13.60
C TRP A 102 4.03 -8.21 -14.54
N SER A 103 2.96 -7.44 -14.31
CA SER A 103 2.68 -6.23 -15.10
C SER A 103 3.77 -5.17 -14.97
N ASN A 104 4.25 -4.93 -13.75
CA ASN A 104 5.19 -3.86 -13.43
C ASN A 104 6.61 -4.13 -13.94
N PHE A 105 7.07 -5.40 -13.90
CA PHE A 105 8.48 -5.73 -14.07
C PHE A 105 8.76 -6.75 -15.19
N VAL A 106 7.73 -7.48 -15.68
CA VAL A 106 7.90 -8.50 -16.73
C VAL A 106 7.23 -8.08 -18.03
N ALA A 107 5.96 -7.68 -17.99
CA ALA A 107 5.19 -7.27 -19.16
C ALA A 107 5.22 -5.74 -19.37
N THR A 108 6.40 -5.14 -19.27
CA THR A 108 6.58 -3.67 -19.24
C THR A 108 6.23 -2.94 -20.53
N ASP A 109 6.11 -3.66 -21.66
CA ASP A 109 5.69 -3.18 -22.97
C ASP A 109 4.16 -3.16 -23.15
N GLN A 110 3.41 -3.79 -22.24
CA GLN A 110 1.95 -3.78 -22.22
C GLN A 110 1.42 -2.62 -21.34
N ILE A 111 0.13 -2.28 -21.52
CA ILE A 111 -0.57 -1.37 -20.60
C ILE A 111 -0.53 -1.98 -19.19
N ASN A 112 -0.25 -1.16 -18.18
CA ASN A 112 -0.25 -1.61 -16.80
C ASN A 112 -1.58 -2.27 -16.45
N LEU A 113 -1.53 -3.45 -15.82
CA LEU A 113 -2.73 -4.25 -15.56
C LEU A 113 -3.70 -3.54 -14.59
N ALA A 114 -3.18 -2.83 -13.58
CA ALA A 114 -4.01 -2.04 -12.68
C ALA A 114 -4.73 -0.92 -13.43
N ALA A 115 -4.01 -0.17 -14.30
CA ALA A 115 -4.63 0.83 -15.17
C ALA A 115 -5.70 0.21 -16.09
N SER A 116 -5.43 -0.97 -16.64
CA SER A 116 -6.39 -1.69 -17.49
C SER A 116 -7.67 -2.06 -16.72
N VAL A 117 -7.55 -2.50 -15.47
CA VAL A 117 -8.68 -2.86 -14.59
C VAL A 117 -9.49 -1.63 -14.22
N ILE A 118 -8.84 -0.55 -13.77
CA ILE A 118 -9.48 0.74 -13.45
C ILE A 118 -10.25 1.27 -14.67
N ASN A 119 -9.63 1.25 -15.85
CA ASN A 119 -10.24 1.70 -17.09
C ASN A 119 -11.42 0.81 -17.53
N TYR A 120 -11.31 -0.52 -17.35
CA TYR A 120 -12.39 -1.46 -17.65
C TYR A 120 -13.60 -1.24 -16.75
N MET A 121 -13.38 -1.11 -15.45
CA MET A 121 -14.43 -0.88 -14.46
C MET A 121 -15.01 0.53 -14.52
N LYS A 122 -14.39 1.46 -15.28
CA LYS A 122 -14.83 2.85 -15.48
C LYS A 122 -14.94 3.61 -14.17
N TYR A 123 -13.86 3.63 -13.42
CA TYR A 123 -13.76 4.50 -12.26
C TYR A 123 -13.88 5.98 -12.67
N ASP A 124 -14.51 6.78 -11.82
CA ASP A 124 -14.68 8.22 -12.03
C ASP A 124 -13.48 9.01 -11.50
N VAL A 125 -12.82 8.53 -10.43
CA VAL A 125 -11.62 9.12 -9.83
C VAL A 125 -10.86 8.08 -9.01
N GLU A 126 -9.56 8.26 -8.90
CA GLU A 126 -8.63 7.40 -8.16
C GLU A 126 -7.64 8.28 -7.38
N THR A 127 -7.06 7.79 -6.28
CA THR A 127 -5.93 8.42 -5.59
C THR A 127 -4.73 7.48 -5.57
N LEU A 128 -3.60 7.95 -5.02
CA LEU A 128 -2.42 7.13 -4.78
C LEU A 128 -2.45 6.51 -3.40
N GLY A 129 -1.96 5.28 -3.27
CA GLY A 129 -1.51 4.71 -2.01
C GLY A 129 0.02 4.73 -1.88
N ASN A 130 0.54 4.39 -0.69
CA ASN A 130 1.98 4.35 -0.45
C ASN A 130 2.66 3.21 -1.22
N HIS A 131 2.00 2.07 -1.37
CA HIS A 131 2.50 0.96 -2.16
C HIS A 131 2.43 1.20 -3.67
N ASP A 132 1.68 2.19 -4.14
CA ASP A 132 1.71 2.57 -5.56
C ASP A 132 3.00 3.27 -5.95
N LEU A 133 3.68 3.93 -4.99
CA LEU A 133 4.99 4.54 -5.19
C LEU A 133 6.15 3.53 -5.04
N GLU A 134 5.96 2.44 -4.31
CA GLU A 134 7.01 1.46 -3.98
C GLU A 134 7.73 0.89 -5.21
N PRO A 135 7.08 0.60 -6.34
CA PRO A 135 7.75 0.09 -7.54
C PRO A 135 8.66 1.11 -8.26
N GLY A 136 8.64 2.38 -7.83
CA GLY A 136 9.46 3.46 -8.37
C GLY A 136 8.92 4.15 -9.62
N HIS A 137 9.52 5.27 -9.98
CA HIS A 137 9.10 6.16 -11.08
C HIS A 137 8.77 5.46 -12.39
N LYS A 138 9.59 4.50 -12.78
CA LYS A 138 9.39 3.78 -14.06
C LYS A 138 8.02 3.08 -14.12
N VAL A 139 7.49 2.65 -12.98
CA VAL A 139 6.21 1.95 -12.89
C VAL A 139 5.07 2.93 -12.63
N TYR A 140 5.15 3.74 -11.58
CA TYR A 140 4.01 4.58 -11.21
C TYR A 140 3.79 5.74 -12.19
N ASP A 141 4.84 6.35 -12.77
CA ASP A 141 4.65 7.39 -13.79
C ASP A 141 3.97 6.82 -15.05
N LYS A 142 4.30 5.58 -15.43
CA LYS A 142 3.63 4.87 -16.51
C LYS A 142 2.16 4.60 -16.18
N TRP A 143 1.88 4.06 -14.99
CA TRP A 143 0.52 3.77 -14.53
C TRP A 143 -0.34 5.04 -14.46
N ILE A 144 0.17 6.15 -13.86
CA ILE A 144 -0.47 7.45 -13.83
C ILE A 144 -0.84 7.92 -15.25
N GLY A 145 0.06 7.73 -16.21
CA GLY A 145 -0.16 8.12 -17.62
C GLY A 145 -1.17 7.23 -18.37
N GLU A 146 -1.44 6.03 -17.90
CA GLU A 146 -2.32 5.04 -18.55
C GLU A 146 -3.74 4.97 -17.95
N VAL A 147 -3.92 5.44 -16.71
CA VAL A 147 -5.24 5.58 -16.09
C VAL A 147 -6.03 6.71 -16.75
N ARG A 148 -7.31 6.46 -17.07
CA ARG A 148 -8.15 7.43 -17.81
C ARG A 148 -8.94 8.37 -16.91
N CYS A 149 -9.26 7.98 -15.69
CA CYS A 149 -9.89 8.86 -14.72
C CYS A 149 -8.87 9.83 -14.09
N PRO A 150 -9.30 10.95 -13.51
CA PRO A 150 -8.41 11.80 -12.72
C PRO A 150 -7.78 11.03 -11.56
N LEU A 151 -6.45 11.13 -11.40
CA LEU A 151 -5.76 10.75 -10.16
C LEU A 151 -5.61 11.98 -9.29
N VAL A 152 -6.07 11.90 -8.03
CA VAL A 152 -6.09 13.04 -7.11
C VAL A 152 -5.20 12.78 -5.89
N ALA A 153 -4.26 13.71 -5.62
CA ALA A 153 -3.42 13.68 -4.42
C ALA A 153 -2.92 15.10 -4.12
N ALA A 154 -3.69 15.84 -3.34
CA ALA A 154 -3.52 17.28 -3.15
C ALA A 154 -2.27 17.66 -2.33
N ASN A 155 -1.73 16.73 -1.55
CA ASN A 155 -0.54 16.91 -0.73
C ASN A 155 0.73 16.28 -1.34
N VAL A 156 0.64 15.75 -2.56
CA VAL A 156 1.79 15.21 -3.30
C VAL A 156 2.26 16.27 -4.27
N VAL A 157 3.29 17.01 -3.88
CA VAL A 157 3.77 18.20 -4.58
C VAL A 157 5.14 18.00 -5.22
N LYS A 158 5.46 18.82 -6.20
CA LYS A 158 6.81 18.87 -6.77
C LYS A 158 7.83 19.33 -5.73
N GLU A 159 9.04 18.80 -5.81
CA GLU A 159 10.15 19.23 -4.95
C GLU A 159 10.35 20.75 -5.00
N GLY A 160 10.49 21.37 -3.82
CA GLY A 160 10.59 22.83 -3.64
C GLY A 160 9.24 23.55 -3.52
N HIS A 161 8.12 22.84 -3.54
CA HIS A 161 6.77 23.42 -3.44
C HIS A 161 6.01 23.06 -2.15
N LYS A 162 6.63 22.32 -1.25
CA LYS A 162 6.04 21.93 0.05
C LYS A 162 5.64 23.18 0.85
N ASN A 163 4.44 23.12 1.45
CA ASN A 163 3.86 24.18 2.27
C ASN A 163 3.55 25.51 1.54
N GLY A 164 3.49 25.47 0.21
CA GLY A 164 3.04 26.60 -0.61
C GLY A 164 1.52 26.88 -0.48
N THR A 165 1.08 27.96 -1.12
CA THR A 165 -0.36 28.25 -1.29
C THR A 165 -1.01 27.22 -2.22
N ALA A 166 -2.35 27.08 -2.16
CA ALA A 166 -3.06 26.17 -3.06
C ALA A 166 -2.89 26.60 -4.52
N ASN A 167 -2.07 25.86 -5.26
CA ASN A 167 -1.79 26.09 -6.68
C ASN A 167 -1.76 24.72 -7.41
N PRO A 168 -2.71 24.46 -8.32
CA PRO A 168 -2.75 23.19 -9.05
C PRO A 168 -1.47 22.85 -9.84
N SER A 169 -0.67 23.86 -10.23
CA SER A 169 0.58 23.63 -10.97
C SER A 169 1.72 23.05 -10.10
N ASP A 170 1.60 23.14 -8.78
CA ASP A 170 2.60 22.65 -7.82
C ASP A 170 2.44 21.17 -7.51
N ILE A 171 1.29 20.58 -7.87
CA ILE A 171 1.02 19.14 -7.72
C ILE A 171 1.93 18.33 -8.64
N TYR A 172 2.37 17.16 -8.18
CA TYR A 172 3.23 16.27 -8.96
C TYR A 172 2.61 15.92 -10.32
N ASN A 173 3.46 15.75 -11.32
CA ASN A 173 3.04 15.58 -12.72
C ASN A 173 2.07 14.39 -12.89
N GLY A 174 0.99 14.64 -13.64
CA GLY A 174 -0.08 13.68 -13.91
C GLY A 174 -1.15 13.62 -12.82
N LEU A 175 -0.86 14.11 -11.61
CA LEU A 175 -1.83 14.19 -10.51
C LEU A 175 -2.59 15.52 -10.54
N LYS A 176 -3.73 15.53 -9.85
CA LYS A 176 -4.54 16.72 -9.58
C LYS A 176 -4.78 16.86 -8.07
N PRO A 177 -5.00 18.07 -7.56
CA PRO A 177 -5.36 18.22 -6.15
C PRO A 177 -6.79 17.76 -5.86
N TYR A 178 -7.67 17.90 -6.82
CA TYR A 178 -9.07 17.48 -6.75
C TYR A 178 -9.63 17.20 -8.16
N SER A 179 -10.78 16.57 -8.21
CA SER A 179 -11.58 16.41 -9.43
C SER A 179 -13.00 16.91 -9.24
N VAL A 180 -13.65 17.30 -10.35
CA VAL A 180 -15.02 17.82 -10.37
C VAL A 180 -15.91 16.89 -11.17
N HIS A 181 -17.01 16.46 -10.58
CA HIS A 181 -17.98 15.55 -11.18
C HIS A 181 -19.39 16.15 -11.14
N TYR A 182 -20.19 15.85 -12.16
CA TYR A 182 -21.59 16.25 -12.22
C TYR A 182 -22.47 15.00 -12.27
N LYS A 183 -23.21 14.73 -11.20
CA LYS A 183 -24.09 13.56 -11.08
C LYS A 183 -25.51 14.03 -10.72
N GLY A 184 -26.49 13.78 -11.59
CA GLY A 184 -27.88 14.22 -11.38
C GLY A 184 -28.06 15.76 -11.32
N GLY A 185 -27.11 16.52 -11.86
CA GLY A 185 -27.06 17.98 -11.80
C GLY A 185 -26.48 18.53 -10.49
N ILE A 186 -25.82 17.68 -9.70
CA ILE A 186 -25.10 18.04 -8.48
C ILE A 186 -23.63 18.16 -8.82
N LYS A 187 -22.98 19.24 -8.36
CA LYS A 187 -21.54 19.46 -8.49
C LYS A 187 -20.82 18.86 -7.28
N ILE A 188 -20.00 17.86 -7.52
CA ILE A 188 -19.24 17.12 -6.53
C ILE A 188 -17.76 17.43 -6.74
N CYS A 189 -17.05 17.83 -5.70
CA CYS A 189 -15.59 17.89 -5.70
C CYS A 189 -15.03 16.75 -4.84
N VAL A 190 -14.08 16.01 -5.40
CA VAL A 190 -13.33 14.96 -4.70
C VAL A 190 -11.91 15.45 -4.51
N ILE A 191 -11.48 15.64 -3.26
CA ILE A 191 -10.11 16.04 -2.88
C ILE A 191 -9.37 14.79 -2.43
N GLY A 192 -8.24 14.46 -3.08
CA GLY A 192 -7.39 13.34 -2.71
C GLY A 192 -6.29 13.74 -1.73
N LEU A 193 -5.96 12.87 -0.78
CA LEU A 193 -4.78 13.00 0.08
C LEU A 193 -4.11 11.64 0.26
N LEU A 194 -2.78 11.66 0.36
CA LEU A 194 -1.93 10.50 0.64
C LEU A 194 -1.28 10.68 2.02
N THR A 195 -1.09 9.58 2.75
CA THR A 195 -0.27 9.60 3.96
C THR A 195 1.10 10.26 3.68
N PRO A 196 1.54 11.21 4.49
CA PRO A 196 2.83 11.87 4.29
C PRO A 196 4.03 11.05 4.76
N ALA A 197 3.80 9.86 5.33
CA ALA A 197 4.84 9.01 5.91
C ALA A 197 5.73 8.29 4.90
N ILE A 198 5.56 8.50 3.60
CA ILE A 198 6.35 7.89 2.51
C ILE A 198 7.86 7.91 2.77
N PRO A 199 8.48 9.04 3.20
CA PRO A 199 9.92 9.08 3.50
C PRO A 199 10.35 8.20 4.68
N SER A 200 9.41 7.68 5.47
CA SER A 200 9.70 6.77 6.57
C SER A 200 9.89 5.32 6.12
N TRP A 201 9.39 4.97 4.93
CA TRP A 201 9.44 3.60 4.41
C TRP A 201 10.24 3.47 3.12
N LEU A 202 10.16 4.48 2.24
CA LEU A 202 10.75 4.43 0.91
C LEU A 202 11.99 5.33 0.81
N ASN A 203 13.02 4.85 0.14
CA ASN A 203 14.24 5.59 -0.07
C ASN A 203 14.05 6.73 -1.10
N LYS A 204 14.78 7.84 -0.90
CA LYS A 204 14.65 9.07 -1.70
C LYS A 204 14.66 8.86 -3.22
N PRO A 205 15.46 7.98 -3.83
CA PRO A 205 15.40 7.73 -5.28
C PRO A 205 14.03 7.29 -5.81
N ILE A 206 13.21 6.58 -4.99
CA ILE A 206 11.88 6.11 -5.39
C ILE A 206 10.89 7.28 -5.56
N TRP A 207 11.01 8.32 -4.75
CA TRP A 207 10.16 9.51 -4.76
C TRP A 207 10.93 10.81 -5.03
N LYS A 208 12.06 10.72 -5.76
CA LYS A 208 12.84 11.90 -6.14
C LYS A 208 11.99 12.88 -6.95
N GLY A 209 12.09 14.18 -6.60
CA GLY A 209 11.30 15.23 -7.26
C GLY A 209 9.88 15.38 -6.69
N ILE A 210 9.56 14.64 -5.61
CA ILE A 210 8.28 14.70 -4.89
C ILE A 210 8.53 15.15 -3.46
N GLU A 211 7.58 15.91 -2.91
CA GLU A 211 7.46 16.21 -1.49
C GLU A 211 6.04 15.91 -1.03
N PHE A 212 5.90 15.56 0.24
CA PHE A 212 4.62 15.23 0.86
C PHE A 212 4.30 16.27 1.93
N GLU A 213 3.14 16.93 1.80
CA GLU A 213 2.66 17.88 2.78
C GLU A 213 1.88 17.17 3.89
N GLU A 214 1.87 17.79 5.07
CA GLU A 214 1.01 17.34 6.17
C GLU A 214 -0.47 17.44 5.75
N MET A 215 -1.26 16.40 6.11
CA MET A 215 -2.60 16.21 5.55
C MET A 215 -3.59 17.31 5.99
N THR A 216 -3.58 17.70 7.26
CA THR A 216 -4.55 18.65 7.81
C THR A 216 -4.37 20.05 7.20
N SER A 217 -3.13 20.49 7.07
CA SER A 217 -2.79 21.78 6.45
C SER A 217 -3.10 21.80 4.95
N SER A 218 -2.76 20.72 4.25
CA SER A 218 -3.09 20.56 2.84
C SER A 218 -4.60 20.49 2.62
N ALA A 219 -5.34 19.69 3.39
CA ALA A 219 -6.80 19.64 3.35
C ALA A 219 -7.43 21.02 3.54
N ARG A 220 -6.96 21.79 4.53
CA ARG A 220 -7.48 23.13 4.86
C ARG A 220 -7.33 24.09 3.69
N LYS A 221 -6.15 24.14 3.05
CA LYS A 221 -5.93 25.01 1.90
C LYS A 221 -6.76 24.60 0.69
N TRP A 222 -6.90 23.29 0.41
CA TRP A 222 -7.64 22.85 -0.76
C TRP A 222 -9.16 22.87 -0.59
N VAL A 223 -9.69 22.63 0.61
CA VAL A 223 -11.12 22.88 0.89
C VAL A 223 -11.47 24.36 0.70
N LYS A 224 -10.61 25.28 1.17
CA LYS A 224 -10.79 26.72 0.94
C LYS A 224 -10.79 27.04 -0.56
N TYR A 225 -9.78 26.55 -1.29
CA TYR A 225 -9.65 26.76 -2.73
C TYR A 225 -10.89 26.27 -3.50
N VAL A 226 -11.34 25.03 -3.24
CA VAL A 226 -12.50 24.42 -3.89
C VAL A 226 -13.78 25.19 -3.59
N LYS A 227 -14.00 25.66 -2.36
CA LYS A 227 -15.16 26.48 -2.01
C LYS A 227 -15.18 27.82 -2.75
N GLU A 228 -14.02 28.46 -2.90
CA GLU A 228 -13.89 29.76 -3.56
C GLU A 228 -14.02 29.67 -5.09
N HIS A 229 -13.46 28.64 -5.71
CA HIS A 229 -13.36 28.53 -7.17
C HIS A 229 -14.43 27.63 -7.79
N GLU A 230 -14.82 26.53 -7.10
CA GLU A 230 -15.75 25.55 -7.65
C GLU A 230 -17.16 25.66 -7.10
N GLN A 231 -17.34 26.11 -5.87
CA GLN A 231 -18.65 26.23 -5.19
C GLN A 231 -19.47 24.94 -5.29
N PRO A 232 -18.95 23.79 -4.86
CA PRO A 232 -19.63 22.50 -5.01
C PRO A 232 -20.82 22.36 -4.06
N ASP A 233 -21.78 21.48 -4.44
CA ASP A 233 -22.87 21.04 -3.56
C ASP A 233 -22.39 20.02 -2.52
N LEU A 234 -21.34 19.25 -2.87
CA LEU A 234 -20.77 18.16 -2.06
C LEU A 234 -19.26 18.15 -2.19
N ILE A 235 -18.56 18.06 -1.05
CA ILE A 235 -17.11 17.84 -0.99
C ILE A 235 -16.84 16.48 -0.37
N ILE A 236 -16.16 15.62 -1.12
CA ILE A 236 -15.73 14.28 -0.72
C ILE A 236 -14.22 14.31 -0.50
N GLY A 237 -13.76 13.75 0.63
CA GLY A 237 -12.36 13.36 0.84
C GLY A 237 -12.13 11.95 0.31
N LEU A 238 -11.01 11.73 -0.38
CA LEU A 238 -10.52 10.43 -0.81
C LEU A 238 -9.09 10.31 -0.30
N PHE A 239 -8.94 9.69 0.89
CA PHE A 239 -7.72 9.76 1.67
C PHE A 239 -7.08 8.38 1.81
N HIS A 240 -5.93 8.19 1.21
CA HIS A 240 -5.12 7.01 1.50
C HIS A 240 -4.30 7.25 2.78
N SER A 241 -4.97 7.12 3.91
CA SER A 241 -4.47 7.29 5.27
C SER A 241 -5.46 6.64 6.22
N GLY A 242 -4.98 5.91 7.22
CA GLY A 242 -5.82 5.26 8.23
C GLY A 242 -6.58 6.26 9.10
N LEU A 243 -7.49 5.74 9.91
CA LEU A 243 -8.34 6.55 10.76
C LEU A 243 -7.52 7.42 11.72
N ASN A 244 -6.67 6.78 12.53
CA ASN A 244 -5.73 7.40 13.45
C ASN A 244 -4.67 6.39 13.91
N GLY A 245 -3.51 6.85 14.34
CA GLY A 245 -2.43 5.98 14.80
C GLY A 245 -1.17 6.12 13.96
N GLY A 246 -0.50 4.99 13.70
CA GLY A 246 0.72 4.94 12.90
C GLY A 246 1.88 5.78 13.43
N ILE A 247 2.76 6.21 12.54
CA ILE A 247 3.93 7.04 12.84
C ILE A 247 3.48 8.47 13.14
N LYS A 248 3.90 9.01 14.29
CA LYS A 248 3.70 10.41 14.65
C LYS A 248 5.04 11.11 14.81
N THR A 249 5.18 12.23 14.13
CA THR A 249 6.35 13.10 14.19
C THR A 249 5.93 14.55 14.48
N ASP A 250 6.89 15.45 14.66
CA ASP A 250 6.60 16.88 14.77
C ASP A 250 6.13 17.48 13.42
N GLU A 251 6.34 16.78 12.31
CA GLU A 251 6.03 17.26 10.96
C GLU A 251 4.71 16.69 10.41
N TYR A 252 4.32 15.48 10.82
CA TYR A 252 3.12 14.81 10.32
C TYR A 252 2.67 13.65 11.21
N ASP A 253 1.39 13.31 11.07
CA ASP A 253 0.78 12.04 11.47
C ASP A 253 0.61 11.14 10.24
N GLU A 254 0.95 9.85 10.33
CA GLU A 254 0.75 8.85 9.27
C GLU A 254 -0.74 8.66 8.99
N ASP A 255 -1.51 8.35 10.05
CA ASP A 255 -2.95 8.14 10.00
C ASP A 255 -3.66 9.39 10.53
N ALA A 256 -4.08 10.26 9.62
CA ALA A 256 -4.60 11.58 9.93
C ALA A 256 -6.06 11.81 9.50
N THR A 257 -6.78 10.78 9.04
CA THR A 257 -8.15 10.92 8.51
C THR A 257 -9.10 11.50 9.55
N GLU A 258 -9.06 11.02 10.78
CA GLU A 258 -9.91 11.53 11.88
C GLU A 258 -9.53 12.98 12.25
N ALA A 259 -8.24 13.30 12.28
CA ALA A 259 -7.76 14.66 12.55
C ALA A 259 -8.25 15.66 11.50
N VAL A 260 -8.12 15.31 10.20
CA VAL A 260 -8.63 16.13 9.09
C VAL A 260 -10.14 16.30 9.22
N ALA A 261 -10.90 15.22 9.49
CA ALA A 261 -12.36 15.28 9.65
C ALA A 261 -12.78 16.22 10.78
N LYS A 262 -12.06 16.22 11.93
CA LYS A 262 -12.33 17.07 13.09
C LYS A 262 -11.93 18.52 12.87
N GLU A 263 -10.78 18.77 12.26
CA GLU A 263 -10.15 20.09 12.23
C GLU A 263 -10.45 20.91 10.98
N VAL A 264 -10.89 20.28 9.89
CA VAL A 264 -11.09 20.94 8.59
C VAL A 264 -12.57 20.92 8.19
N PRO A 265 -13.36 21.95 8.55
CA PRO A 265 -14.76 22.01 8.18
C PRO A 265 -14.96 22.16 6.67
N GLY A 266 -15.78 21.29 6.11
CA GLY A 266 -16.16 21.38 4.70
C GLY A 266 -16.31 20.06 3.98
N PHE A 267 -15.70 18.99 4.45
CA PHE A 267 -15.99 17.65 3.97
C PHE A 267 -17.37 17.20 4.43
N ASP A 268 -18.11 16.57 3.54
CA ASP A 268 -19.39 15.93 3.83
C ASP A 268 -19.23 14.45 4.17
N ILE A 269 -18.29 13.81 3.49
CA ILE A 269 -17.90 12.41 3.66
C ILE A 269 -16.42 12.27 3.32
N ILE A 270 -15.73 11.39 4.01
CA ILE A 270 -14.36 10.99 3.74
C ILE A 270 -14.35 9.47 3.54
N PHE A 271 -13.76 9.03 2.43
CA PHE A 271 -13.40 7.66 2.17
C PHE A 271 -11.93 7.49 2.50
N SER A 272 -11.61 6.49 3.33
CA SER A 272 -10.26 6.22 3.85
C SER A 272 -9.76 4.83 3.48
N GLY A 273 -8.49 4.55 3.74
CA GLY A 273 -7.82 3.28 3.49
C GLY A 273 -6.50 3.22 4.24
N HIS A 274 -5.54 2.42 3.77
CA HIS A 274 -4.19 2.30 4.31
C HIS A 274 -4.05 1.41 5.56
N ASP A 275 -4.90 1.56 6.58
CA ASP A 275 -4.79 0.78 7.83
C ASP A 275 -5.38 -0.64 7.72
N HIS A 276 -6.03 -0.96 6.58
CA HIS A 276 -6.67 -2.24 6.30
C HIS A 276 -7.79 -2.62 7.28
N GLN A 277 -8.41 -1.64 7.93
CA GLN A 277 -9.51 -1.85 8.87
C GLN A 277 -10.83 -1.40 8.29
N VAL A 278 -11.94 -1.89 8.86
CA VAL A 278 -13.27 -1.46 8.47
C VAL A 278 -13.68 -0.30 9.36
N HIS A 279 -13.98 0.86 8.74
CA HIS A 279 -14.52 2.02 9.43
C HIS A 279 -15.88 2.44 8.86
N ASN A 280 -16.82 2.80 9.73
CA ASN A 280 -18.09 3.42 9.40
C ASN A 280 -18.51 4.30 10.58
N GLU A 281 -17.97 5.51 10.61
CA GLU A 281 -18.04 6.36 11.80
C GLU A 281 -18.46 7.79 11.47
N TRP A 282 -19.17 8.42 12.41
CA TRP A 282 -19.53 9.83 12.34
C TRP A 282 -18.67 10.66 13.27
N VAL A 283 -18.03 11.69 12.73
CA VAL A 283 -17.16 12.60 13.46
C VAL A 283 -17.75 14.01 13.42
N THR A 284 -17.75 14.71 14.56
CA THR A 284 -18.16 16.12 14.63
C THR A 284 -16.95 17.02 14.40
N ASN A 285 -16.98 17.86 13.37
CA ASN A 285 -15.90 18.78 13.07
C ASN A 285 -15.93 20.05 13.96
N SER A 286 -14.89 20.89 13.86
CA SER A 286 -14.71 22.11 14.64
C SER A 286 -15.80 23.18 14.39
N ALA A 287 -16.63 23.03 13.34
CA ALA A 287 -17.80 23.89 13.08
C ALA A 287 -19.13 23.25 13.56
N GLY A 288 -19.08 22.10 14.26
CA GLY A 288 -20.26 21.40 14.76
C GLY A 288 -21.01 20.59 13.69
N GLN A 289 -20.40 20.36 12.52
CA GLN A 289 -21.00 19.58 11.44
C GLN A 289 -20.55 18.11 11.53
N GLN A 290 -21.45 17.20 11.12
CA GLN A 290 -21.17 15.77 11.05
C GLN A 290 -20.45 15.42 9.74
N VAL A 291 -19.37 14.66 9.82
CA VAL A 291 -18.62 14.11 8.70
C VAL A 291 -18.65 12.59 8.82
N LEU A 292 -19.06 11.88 7.78
CA LEU A 292 -19.00 10.43 7.73
C LEU A 292 -17.62 9.98 7.27
N ILE A 293 -17.02 9.00 7.95
CA ILE A 293 -15.78 8.32 7.52
C ILE A 293 -16.14 6.87 7.19
N LEU A 294 -15.71 6.40 6.01
CA LEU A 294 -15.86 5.01 5.56
C LEU A 294 -14.52 4.45 5.11
N ASP A 295 -14.28 3.19 5.44
CA ASP A 295 -13.13 2.40 4.97
C ASP A 295 -13.59 0.95 4.72
N PRO A 296 -13.34 0.38 3.53
CA PRO A 296 -13.77 -0.98 3.20
C PRO A 296 -12.81 -2.07 3.67
N SER A 297 -11.69 -1.72 4.33
CA SER A 297 -10.55 -2.62 4.52
C SER A 297 -9.88 -2.98 3.19
N CYS A 298 -9.26 -4.15 3.07
CA CYS A 298 -8.37 -4.49 1.96
C CYS A 298 -8.83 -5.71 1.14
N PHE A 299 -8.10 -5.97 0.02
CA PHE A 299 -8.20 -7.17 -0.82
C PHE A 299 -9.55 -7.35 -1.52
N ALA A 300 -10.27 -6.24 -1.75
CA ALA A 300 -11.59 -6.23 -2.39
C ALA A 300 -12.57 -7.24 -1.76
N LYS A 301 -12.54 -7.40 -0.43
CA LYS A 301 -13.51 -8.19 0.34
C LYS A 301 -14.80 -7.43 0.57
N ASN A 302 -14.69 -6.12 0.71
CA ASN A 302 -15.80 -5.20 0.90
C ASN A 302 -15.63 -4.01 -0.05
N VAL A 303 -16.67 -3.19 -0.10
CA VAL A 303 -16.68 -1.85 -0.69
C VAL A 303 -17.33 -0.89 0.30
N SER A 304 -16.84 0.35 0.40
CA SER A 304 -17.59 1.40 1.06
C SER A 304 -18.69 1.92 0.15
N ALA A 305 -19.86 2.16 0.67
CA ALA A 305 -21.03 2.56 -0.10
C ALA A 305 -21.82 3.67 0.60
N ALA A 306 -21.91 4.85 0.00
CA ALA A 306 -22.69 5.96 0.55
C ALA A 306 -23.93 6.28 -0.30
N ASP A 307 -25.08 6.28 0.33
CA ASP A 307 -26.34 6.80 -0.22
C ASP A 307 -26.50 8.26 0.19
N ILE A 308 -26.55 9.17 -0.80
CA ILE A 308 -26.64 10.61 -0.56
C ILE A 308 -27.94 11.13 -1.16
N THR A 309 -28.74 11.83 -0.35
CA THR A 309 -29.99 12.46 -0.78
C THR A 309 -29.92 13.95 -0.56
N LEU A 310 -30.00 14.73 -1.65
CA LEU A 310 -29.95 16.19 -1.63
C LEU A 310 -31.33 16.74 -2.00
N THR A 311 -31.88 17.60 -1.16
CA THR A 311 -33.18 18.23 -1.40
C THR A 311 -33.01 19.72 -1.63
N TYR A 312 -33.51 20.20 -2.77
CA TYR A 312 -33.47 21.60 -3.18
C TYR A 312 -34.87 22.20 -3.11
N LYS A 313 -34.95 23.44 -2.60
CA LYS A 313 -36.16 24.28 -2.69
C LYS A 313 -35.82 25.59 -3.39
N LYS A 314 -36.53 25.92 -4.45
CA LYS A 314 -36.27 27.12 -5.28
C LYS A 314 -34.82 27.24 -5.73
N GLY A 315 -34.21 26.11 -6.12
CA GLY A 315 -32.81 26.05 -6.57
C GLY A 315 -31.73 26.11 -5.46
N LYS A 316 -32.11 26.23 -4.18
CA LYS A 316 -31.18 26.22 -3.06
C LYS A 316 -31.21 24.86 -2.37
N LEU A 317 -30.03 24.32 -2.05
CA LEU A 317 -29.89 23.13 -1.21
C LEU A 317 -30.40 23.44 0.19
N VAL A 318 -31.39 22.67 0.66
CA VAL A 318 -32.03 22.86 1.97
C VAL A 318 -31.89 21.65 2.90
N LYS A 319 -31.54 20.49 2.36
CA LYS A 319 -31.33 19.27 3.15
C LYS A 319 -30.32 18.37 2.46
N LYS A 320 -29.38 17.84 3.26
CA LYS A 320 -28.40 16.84 2.88
C LYS A 320 -28.55 15.67 3.85
N GLU A 321 -28.77 14.48 3.33
CA GLU A 321 -28.85 13.23 4.09
C GLU A 321 -27.83 12.27 3.51
N ILE A 322 -26.94 11.75 4.35
CA ILE A 322 -25.90 10.79 3.99
C ILE A 322 -26.10 9.56 4.85
N LYS A 323 -26.03 8.38 4.23
CA LYS A 323 -26.03 7.09 4.92
C LYS A 323 -24.89 6.26 4.34
N GLY A 324 -23.94 5.86 5.18
CA GLY A 324 -22.83 4.98 4.82
C GLY A 324 -23.06 3.54 5.22
N ASP A 325 -22.41 2.65 4.48
CA ASP A 325 -22.34 1.23 4.79
C ASP A 325 -21.03 0.66 4.24
N VAL A 326 -20.48 -0.38 4.89
CA VAL A 326 -19.40 -1.21 4.35
C VAL A 326 -20.03 -2.54 3.94
N VAL A 327 -20.06 -2.78 2.64
CA VAL A 327 -20.79 -3.89 2.03
C VAL A 327 -19.82 -5.00 1.65
N SER A 328 -20.01 -6.18 2.24
CA SER A 328 -19.25 -7.36 1.84
C SER A 328 -19.65 -7.83 0.44
N VAL A 329 -18.64 -8.04 -0.42
CA VAL A 329 -18.83 -8.54 -1.79
C VAL A 329 -18.44 -10.02 -1.94
N LEU A 330 -18.11 -10.69 -0.84
CA LEU A 330 -17.66 -12.09 -0.85
C LEU A 330 -18.68 -13.07 -1.45
N ASN A 331 -19.97 -12.77 -1.30
CA ASN A 331 -21.06 -13.59 -1.82
C ASN A 331 -21.58 -13.11 -3.18
N GLU A 332 -20.97 -12.09 -3.77
CA GLU A 332 -21.35 -11.63 -5.10
C GLU A 332 -20.85 -12.63 -6.17
N GLU A 333 -21.63 -12.76 -7.24
CA GLU A 333 -21.22 -13.57 -8.39
C GLU A 333 -19.96 -12.95 -9.04
N ILE A 334 -19.10 -13.80 -9.59
CA ILE A 334 -17.92 -13.35 -10.34
C ILE A 334 -18.39 -12.73 -11.66
N ASP A 335 -17.93 -11.53 -11.98
CA ASP A 335 -18.20 -10.91 -13.29
C ASP A 335 -17.50 -11.68 -14.42
N GLN A 336 -18.26 -12.52 -15.13
CA GLN A 336 -17.76 -13.35 -16.22
C GLN A 336 -17.29 -12.53 -17.42
N GLN A 337 -17.85 -11.34 -17.65
CA GLN A 337 -17.39 -10.46 -18.75
C GLN A 337 -16.01 -9.89 -18.44
N MET A 338 -15.77 -9.49 -17.20
CA MET A 338 -14.45 -9.08 -16.74
C MET A 338 -13.45 -10.23 -16.86
N MET A 339 -13.80 -11.43 -16.40
CA MET A 339 -12.93 -12.61 -16.51
C MET A 339 -12.58 -12.95 -17.96
N GLN A 340 -13.55 -12.85 -18.87
CA GLN A 340 -13.33 -13.07 -20.29
C GLN A 340 -12.43 -11.99 -20.92
N TYR A 341 -12.62 -10.72 -20.52
CA TYR A 341 -11.82 -9.61 -21.03
C TYR A 341 -10.34 -9.77 -20.66
N PHE A 342 -10.04 -10.19 -19.43
CA PHE A 342 -8.68 -10.37 -18.91
C PHE A 342 -8.16 -11.81 -19.01
N ASP A 343 -8.80 -12.72 -19.74
CA ASP A 343 -8.41 -14.13 -19.85
C ASP A 343 -6.96 -14.32 -20.32
N LYS A 344 -6.52 -13.48 -21.27
CA LYS A 344 -5.14 -13.51 -21.77
C LYS A 344 -4.15 -13.16 -20.66
N ASP A 345 -4.40 -12.07 -19.93
CA ASP A 345 -3.52 -11.60 -18.85
C ASP A 345 -3.44 -12.63 -17.72
N ILE A 346 -4.59 -13.17 -17.31
CA ILE A 346 -4.68 -14.23 -16.29
C ILE A 346 -3.85 -15.45 -16.69
N LYS A 347 -3.92 -15.90 -17.94
CA LYS A 347 -3.13 -17.02 -18.45
C LYS A 347 -1.64 -16.71 -18.45
N GLN A 348 -1.25 -15.49 -18.85
CA GLN A 348 0.15 -15.07 -18.85
C GLN A 348 0.72 -15.02 -17.42
N VAL A 349 -0.04 -14.48 -16.45
CA VAL A 349 0.35 -14.47 -15.04
C VAL A 349 0.46 -15.89 -14.49
N LYS A 350 -0.50 -16.78 -14.78
CA LYS A 350 -0.42 -18.20 -14.37
C LYS A 350 0.85 -18.85 -14.92
N ASN A 351 1.17 -18.64 -16.20
CA ASN A 351 2.40 -19.16 -16.80
C ASN A 351 3.66 -18.58 -16.14
N PHE A 352 3.64 -17.31 -15.75
CA PHE A 352 4.75 -16.66 -15.05
C PHE A 352 4.99 -17.28 -13.68
N VAL A 353 3.96 -17.43 -12.85
CA VAL A 353 4.10 -17.97 -11.49
C VAL A 353 4.44 -19.46 -11.46
N GLU A 354 4.12 -20.20 -12.52
CA GLU A 354 4.46 -21.62 -12.69
C GLU A 354 5.89 -21.86 -13.18
N GLN A 355 6.65 -20.81 -13.55
CA GLN A 355 8.02 -20.98 -14.00
C GLN A 355 8.89 -21.60 -12.92
N ARG A 356 9.63 -22.64 -13.29
CA ARG A 356 10.60 -23.28 -12.40
C ARG A 356 11.73 -22.33 -12.07
N VAL A 357 12.09 -22.27 -10.78
CA VAL A 357 13.22 -21.48 -10.25
C VAL A 357 14.35 -22.41 -9.79
N GLY A 358 14.04 -23.50 -9.08
CA GLY A 358 15.05 -24.42 -8.56
C GLY A 358 14.43 -25.66 -7.95
N VAL A 359 15.18 -26.31 -7.05
CA VAL A 359 14.74 -27.47 -6.28
C VAL A 359 15.18 -27.30 -4.82
N PHE A 360 14.28 -27.49 -3.88
CA PHE A 360 14.61 -27.58 -2.45
C PHE A 360 14.59 -29.06 -2.00
N LYS A 361 15.64 -29.48 -1.26
CA LYS A 361 15.69 -30.82 -0.70
C LYS A 361 14.73 -31.01 0.48
N ASN A 362 14.48 -29.90 1.23
CA ASN A 362 13.61 -29.90 2.40
C ASN A 362 12.54 -28.84 2.27
N SER A 363 11.36 -29.08 2.86
CA SER A 363 10.32 -28.07 3.04
C SER A 363 10.75 -27.04 4.09
N ILE A 364 10.41 -25.77 3.88
CA ILE A 364 10.69 -24.68 4.81
C ILE A 364 9.39 -23.99 5.23
N TYR A 365 9.32 -23.58 6.49
CA TYR A 365 8.11 -23.07 7.14
C TYR A 365 8.40 -21.73 7.81
N THR A 366 7.64 -20.69 7.47
CA THR A 366 7.81 -19.37 8.09
C THR A 366 7.55 -19.39 9.59
N ARG A 367 6.56 -20.17 10.04
CA ARG A 367 6.20 -20.29 11.47
C ARG A 367 7.38 -20.68 12.38
N GLU A 368 8.34 -21.46 11.87
CA GLU A 368 9.52 -21.87 12.65
C GLU A 368 10.40 -20.66 13.03
N SER A 369 10.39 -19.61 12.22
CA SER A 369 11.18 -18.40 12.43
C SER A 369 10.81 -17.63 13.72
N PHE A 370 9.60 -17.85 14.25
CA PHE A 370 9.19 -17.20 15.50
C PHE A 370 9.76 -17.85 16.75
N PHE A 371 10.28 -19.08 16.64
CA PHE A 371 10.72 -19.90 17.76
C PHE A 371 12.23 -20.14 17.82
N GLY A 372 13.00 -19.58 16.88
CA GLY A 372 14.44 -19.72 16.81
C GLY A 372 14.97 -19.67 15.38
N ASN A 373 16.17 -20.20 15.17
CA ASN A 373 16.70 -20.40 13.82
C ASN A 373 15.75 -21.25 12.99
N SER A 374 15.51 -20.85 11.75
CA SER A 374 14.65 -21.58 10.84
C SER A 374 15.26 -21.64 9.44
N ALA A 375 15.08 -22.77 8.76
CA ALA A 375 15.51 -22.90 7.38
C ALA A 375 14.90 -21.84 6.46
N PHE A 376 13.74 -21.26 6.82
CA PHE A 376 13.08 -20.22 6.04
C PHE A 376 13.83 -18.89 6.11
N THR A 377 14.03 -18.33 7.31
CA THR A 377 14.71 -17.03 7.47
C THR A 377 16.22 -17.18 7.21
N ASP A 378 16.82 -18.30 7.59
CA ASP A 378 18.24 -18.52 7.41
C ASP A 378 18.63 -18.72 5.93
N LEU A 379 17.69 -19.20 5.08
CA LEU A 379 17.88 -19.16 3.63
C LEU A 379 17.98 -17.71 3.13
N ILE A 380 17.09 -16.81 3.59
CA ILE A 380 17.16 -15.38 3.22
C ILE A 380 18.49 -14.79 3.67
N HIS A 381 18.89 -15.01 4.93
CA HIS A 381 20.19 -14.55 5.45
C HIS A 381 21.37 -15.03 4.62
N SER A 382 21.42 -16.33 4.31
CA SER A 382 22.53 -16.93 3.56
C SER A 382 22.63 -16.34 2.15
N LEU A 383 21.49 -16.17 1.47
CA LEU A 383 21.44 -15.58 0.14
C LEU A 383 21.83 -14.08 0.17
N GLN A 384 21.33 -13.33 1.16
CA GLN A 384 21.72 -11.92 1.35
C GLN A 384 23.22 -11.78 1.55
N LEU A 385 23.84 -12.56 2.45
CA LEU A 385 25.29 -12.55 2.68
C LEU A 385 26.08 -12.97 1.44
N GLN A 386 25.60 -13.99 0.73
CA GLN A 386 26.25 -14.49 -0.48
C GLN A 386 26.21 -13.45 -1.61
N ILE A 387 25.11 -12.73 -1.80
CA ILE A 387 24.93 -11.72 -2.84
C ILE A 387 25.69 -10.45 -2.49
N SER A 388 25.51 -9.92 -1.28
CA SER A 388 26.04 -8.62 -0.86
C SER A 388 27.51 -8.63 -0.45
N LYS A 389 28.04 -9.80 -0.03
CA LYS A 389 29.34 -9.92 0.63
C LYS A 389 29.46 -9.05 1.90
N ALA A 390 28.33 -8.84 2.58
CA ALA A 390 28.31 -8.17 3.88
C ALA A 390 28.83 -9.10 4.99
N ASP A 391 29.18 -8.51 6.13
CA ASP A 391 29.66 -9.24 7.30
C ASP A 391 28.50 -9.87 8.09
N ILE A 392 27.37 -9.15 8.14
CA ILE A 392 26.18 -9.49 8.92
C ILE A 392 24.91 -9.24 8.08
N SER A 393 23.89 -10.07 8.29
CA SER A 393 22.57 -9.95 7.65
C SER A 393 21.48 -9.80 8.70
N PHE A 394 20.56 -8.85 8.48
CA PHE A 394 19.28 -8.77 9.20
C PHE A 394 18.14 -9.18 8.29
N ALA A 395 17.22 -9.99 8.83
CA ALA A 395 15.99 -10.39 8.15
C ALA A 395 14.91 -10.74 9.17
N ALA A 396 13.67 -10.46 8.79
CA ALA A 396 12.47 -10.80 9.55
C ALA A 396 11.60 -11.81 8.77
N PRO A 397 10.75 -12.61 9.45
CA PRO A 397 9.72 -13.40 8.78
C PRO A 397 8.62 -12.48 8.24
N LEU A 398 8.46 -12.44 6.91
CA LEU A 398 7.53 -11.54 6.21
C LEU A 398 6.13 -12.15 6.01
N ALA A 399 5.92 -13.38 6.44
CA ALA A 399 4.65 -14.08 6.41
C ALA A 399 4.46 -14.88 7.70
N PHE A 400 3.20 -15.11 8.09
CA PHE A 400 2.90 -15.80 9.36
C PHE A 400 3.05 -17.32 9.25
N ASN A 401 2.45 -17.92 8.23
CA ASN A 401 2.39 -19.38 8.10
C ASN A 401 2.51 -19.85 6.65
N SER A 402 3.47 -19.32 5.91
CA SER A 402 3.79 -19.77 4.55
C SER A 402 4.67 -21.00 4.57
N VAL A 403 4.50 -21.84 3.55
CA VAL A 403 5.27 -23.07 3.35
C VAL A 403 5.80 -23.10 1.91
N ILE A 404 7.09 -23.42 1.76
CA ILE A 404 7.67 -23.83 0.48
C ILE A 404 8.05 -25.28 0.62
N ASN A 405 7.41 -26.14 -0.19
CA ASN A 405 7.60 -27.58 -0.09
C ASN A 405 8.93 -28.05 -0.69
N ALA A 406 9.44 -29.16 -0.21
CA ALA A 406 10.52 -29.89 -0.87
C ALA A 406 10.11 -30.29 -2.30
N GLY A 407 11.07 -30.30 -3.22
CA GLY A 407 10.86 -30.58 -4.63
C GLY A 407 11.04 -29.34 -5.49
N GLU A 408 10.32 -29.28 -6.61
CA GLU A 408 10.40 -28.16 -7.54
C GLU A 408 9.90 -26.87 -6.91
N VAL A 409 10.72 -25.82 -6.97
CA VAL A 409 10.42 -24.46 -6.53
C VAL A 409 10.05 -23.63 -7.74
N LYS A 410 8.91 -22.96 -7.65
CA LYS A 410 8.35 -22.12 -8.73
C LYS A 410 8.46 -20.64 -8.40
N MET A 411 8.18 -19.80 -9.40
CA MET A 411 8.14 -18.34 -9.20
C MET A 411 7.10 -17.94 -8.12
N ALA A 412 5.96 -18.63 -8.03
CA ALA A 412 4.99 -18.47 -6.95
C ALA A 412 5.62 -18.59 -5.55
N ASP A 413 6.55 -19.52 -5.36
CA ASP A 413 7.22 -19.75 -4.07
C ASP A 413 8.16 -18.59 -3.70
N MET A 414 8.65 -17.84 -4.68
CA MET A 414 9.47 -16.64 -4.43
C MET A 414 8.65 -15.52 -3.78
N PHE A 415 7.35 -15.43 -4.07
CA PHE A 415 6.44 -14.51 -3.39
C PHE A 415 6.13 -14.97 -1.95
N LYS A 416 6.19 -16.27 -1.67
CA LYS A 416 6.12 -16.80 -0.30
C LYS A 416 7.41 -16.52 0.46
N LEU A 417 8.57 -16.70 -0.19
CA LEU A 417 9.88 -16.48 0.41
C LEU A 417 10.11 -15.00 0.75
N TYR A 418 9.79 -14.11 -0.21
CA TYR A 418 9.96 -12.66 -0.04
C TYR A 418 8.78 -11.89 -0.64
N ARG A 419 7.90 -11.39 0.23
CA ARG A 419 6.58 -10.86 -0.15
C ARG A 419 6.63 -9.46 -0.78
N PHE A 420 7.55 -8.60 -0.34
CA PHE A 420 7.59 -7.18 -0.71
C PHE A 420 8.62 -6.86 -1.79
N GLU A 421 8.46 -5.74 -2.47
CA GLU A 421 9.37 -5.23 -3.51
C GLU A 421 10.56 -4.44 -2.93
N ASN A 422 10.99 -4.76 -1.72
CA ASN A 422 12.13 -4.10 -1.08
C ASN A 422 13.44 -4.31 -1.86
N LEU A 423 14.22 -3.26 -1.98
CA LEU A 423 15.60 -3.35 -2.44
C LEU A 423 16.51 -3.95 -1.33
N MET A 424 17.65 -4.48 -1.72
CA MET A 424 18.67 -4.92 -0.78
C MET A 424 19.65 -3.77 -0.53
N PHE A 425 19.85 -3.42 0.73
CA PHE A 425 20.75 -2.36 1.19
C PHE A 425 21.89 -2.91 2.01
N VAL A 426 23.08 -2.36 1.85
CA VAL A 426 24.23 -2.62 2.73
C VAL A 426 24.60 -1.31 3.43
N LEU A 427 24.47 -1.32 4.76
CA LEU A 427 24.81 -0.19 5.63
C LEU A 427 26.07 -0.50 6.42
N ARG A 428 26.81 0.55 6.80
CA ARG A 428 27.84 0.43 7.84
C ARG A 428 27.22 0.72 9.21
N MET A 429 27.44 -0.20 10.15
CA MET A 429 26.99 -0.08 11.53
C MET A 429 28.14 -0.45 12.49
N THR A 430 28.20 0.18 13.65
CA THR A 430 29.10 -0.27 14.71
C THR A 430 28.55 -1.53 15.39
N GLY A 431 29.42 -2.30 16.06
CA GLY A 431 28.99 -3.48 16.79
C GLY A 431 27.98 -3.13 17.90
N GLU A 432 28.13 -1.99 18.56
CA GLU A 432 27.16 -1.50 19.54
C GLU A 432 25.80 -1.23 18.91
N GLU A 433 25.75 -0.57 17.75
CA GLU A 433 24.50 -0.33 16.99
C GLU A 433 23.84 -1.65 16.57
N ILE A 434 24.61 -2.65 16.15
CA ILE A 434 24.13 -3.99 15.81
C ILE A 434 23.49 -4.68 17.02
N ARG A 435 24.16 -4.67 18.17
CA ARG A 435 23.63 -5.24 19.40
C ARG A 435 22.33 -4.54 19.82
N LYS A 436 22.32 -3.21 19.82
CA LYS A 436 21.14 -2.41 20.18
C LYS A 436 19.97 -2.62 19.22
N HIS A 437 20.23 -2.78 17.93
CA HIS A 437 19.20 -3.15 16.94
C HIS A 437 18.54 -4.49 17.30
N LEU A 438 19.35 -5.50 17.61
CA LEU A 438 18.85 -6.80 18.01
C LEU A 438 18.11 -6.74 19.36
N GLU A 439 18.61 -5.98 20.34
CA GLU A 439 17.91 -5.77 21.61
C GLU A 439 16.48 -5.25 21.36
N TYR A 440 16.33 -4.19 20.55
CA TYR A 440 15.03 -3.62 20.26
C TYR A 440 14.13 -4.62 19.50
N SER A 441 14.69 -5.38 18.54
CA SER A 441 13.95 -6.42 17.84
C SER A 441 13.40 -7.47 18.81
N TYR A 442 14.23 -7.98 19.72
CA TYR A 442 13.79 -8.98 20.69
C TYR A 442 12.90 -8.41 21.80
N ASP A 443 13.01 -7.12 22.12
CA ASP A 443 12.10 -6.45 23.07
C ASP A 443 10.66 -6.35 22.57
N ILE A 444 10.47 -6.18 21.25
CA ILE A 444 9.13 -6.16 20.64
C ILE A 444 8.63 -7.55 20.25
N TRP A 445 9.50 -8.55 20.19
CA TRP A 445 9.18 -9.92 19.81
C TRP A 445 8.92 -10.83 21.01
N THR A 446 9.74 -10.72 22.06
CA THR A 446 9.78 -11.66 23.18
C THR A 446 9.34 -11.04 24.49
N ASN A 447 8.74 -11.85 25.34
CA ASN A 447 8.42 -11.49 26.71
C ASN A 447 9.71 -11.44 27.59
N THR A 448 9.63 -10.82 28.77
CA THR A 448 10.60 -11.00 29.85
C THR A 448 10.04 -12.02 30.81
N MET A 449 10.65 -13.21 30.85
CA MET A 449 10.19 -14.32 31.70
C MET A 449 10.67 -14.14 33.15
N THR A 450 9.75 -14.21 34.08
CA THR A 450 10.04 -14.17 35.54
C THR A 450 9.97 -15.57 36.15
N LYS A 451 9.32 -16.51 35.48
CA LYS A 451 9.15 -17.90 35.85
C LYS A 451 8.96 -18.81 34.61
N PRO A 452 9.19 -20.11 34.72
CA PRO A 452 9.10 -21.04 33.58
C PRO A 452 7.71 -21.15 32.92
N GLU A 453 6.64 -20.75 33.65
CA GLU A 453 5.26 -20.81 33.17
C GLU A 453 4.89 -19.62 32.29
N ASP A 454 5.70 -18.55 32.28
CA ASP A 454 5.46 -17.38 31.44
C ASP A 454 5.55 -17.73 29.94
N HIS A 455 4.87 -16.97 29.09
CA HIS A 455 5.07 -17.02 27.65
C HIS A 455 6.48 -16.53 27.29
N ALA A 456 7.12 -17.16 26.30
CA ALA A 456 8.39 -16.71 25.74
C ALA A 456 8.19 -15.56 24.76
N LEU A 457 7.10 -15.60 23.99
CA LEU A 457 6.76 -14.60 22.99
C LEU A 457 5.82 -13.53 23.55
N LEU A 458 5.88 -12.33 23.00
CA LEU A 458 5.04 -11.20 23.39
C LEU A 458 3.70 -11.29 22.64
N LEU A 459 2.76 -12.04 23.20
CA LEU A 459 1.47 -12.37 22.61
C LEU A 459 0.35 -11.43 23.07
N ASN A 460 -0.67 -11.25 22.21
CA ASN A 460 -1.93 -10.63 22.59
C ASN A 460 -2.77 -11.57 23.45
N ASP A 461 -3.47 -11.00 24.44
CA ASP A 461 -4.40 -11.75 25.28
C ASP A 461 -5.75 -11.98 24.58
N ASP A 462 -6.13 -11.10 23.67
CA ASP A 462 -7.38 -11.18 22.92
C ASP A 462 -7.18 -11.96 21.60
N SER A 463 -7.99 -13.00 21.43
CA SER A 463 -8.10 -13.78 20.19
C SER A 463 -8.79 -13.02 19.04
N LYS A 464 -9.16 -11.75 19.23
CA LYS A 464 -9.70 -10.87 18.20
C LYS A 464 -8.53 -10.21 17.47
N ASP A 465 -8.10 -10.90 16.48
CA ASP A 465 -6.96 -10.57 15.68
C ASP A 465 -7.28 -9.43 14.70
N ASP A 466 -6.49 -8.36 14.76
CA ASP A 466 -6.22 -7.65 13.55
C ASP A 466 -5.42 -8.58 12.64
N GLN A 467 -5.85 -8.79 11.42
CA GLN A 467 -5.32 -9.79 10.47
C GLN A 467 -3.80 -9.68 10.21
N GLN A 468 -3.12 -8.69 10.74
CA GLN A 468 -1.71 -8.43 10.52
C GLN A 468 -0.80 -8.85 11.68
N ARG A 469 -1.30 -8.83 12.92
CA ARG A 469 -0.50 -9.18 14.11
C ARG A 469 -0.53 -10.67 14.44
N THR A 470 -1.56 -11.38 13.98
CA THR A 470 -1.63 -12.85 14.04
C THR A 470 -1.38 -13.44 15.44
N GLY A 471 -1.91 -12.77 16.47
CA GLY A 471 -1.75 -13.17 17.87
C GLY A 471 -0.53 -12.57 18.59
N PHE A 472 0.35 -11.85 17.92
CA PHE A 472 1.45 -11.08 18.53
C PHE A 472 1.00 -9.68 18.94
N LYS A 473 1.68 -9.06 19.91
CA LYS A 473 1.47 -7.65 20.25
C LYS A 473 1.99 -6.69 19.18
N ASN A 474 3.03 -7.08 18.45
CA ASN A 474 3.71 -6.26 17.46
C ASN A 474 3.75 -6.97 16.11
N TYR A 475 3.99 -6.20 15.05
CA TYR A 475 4.08 -6.73 13.68
C TYR A 475 5.30 -7.62 13.50
N THR A 476 5.08 -8.84 13.01
CA THR A 476 6.14 -9.87 12.86
C THR A 476 7.21 -9.50 11.84
N PHE A 477 6.90 -8.67 10.86
CA PHE A 477 7.89 -8.16 9.90
C PHE A 477 8.92 -7.20 10.52
N ASN A 478 8.80 -6.89 11.83
CA ASN A 478 9.80 -6.17 12.61
C ASN A 478 10.64 -7.09 13.53
N PHE A 479 10.47 -8.40 13.45
CA PHE A 479 11.22 -9.37 14.27
C PHE A 479 12.50 -9.80 13.55
N ASP A 480 13.48 -8.88 13.48
CA ASP A 480 14.76 -9.16 12.86
C ASP A 480 15.57 -10.14 13.70
N SER A 481 16.07 -11.19 13.07
CA SER A 481 17.19 -11.99 13.53
C SER A 481 18.46 -11.63 12.73
N ALA A 482 19.60 -12.21 13.11
CA ALA A 482 20.86 -11.95 12.43
C ALA A 482 21.59 -13.22 12.03
N ALA A 483 22.32 -13.16 10.92
CA ALA A 483 23.36 -14.13 10.55
C ALA A 483 24.70 -13.42 10.32
N GLY A 484 25.79 -14.17 10.38
CA GLY A 484 27.18 -13.65 10.36
C GLY A 484 27.75 -13.44 11.75
N ILE A 485 26.93 -13.53 12.79
CA ILE A 485 27.30 -13.50 14.21
C ILE A 485 26.64 -14.65 14.95
N ASP A 486 27.31 -15.14 16.02
CA ASP A 486 26.78 -16.12 16.95
C ASP A 486 26.36 -15.41 18.24
N TYR A 487 25.10 -15.63 18.70
CA TYR A 487 24.58 -14.90 19.85
C TYR A 487 23.50 -15.67 20.61
N GLU A 488 23.23 -15.20 21.81
CA GLU A 488 22.18 -15.70 22.70
C GLU A 488 21.21 -14.58 23.08
N VAL A 489 19.95 -14.94 23.26
CA VAL A 489 18.90 -14.03 23.72
C VAL A 489 18.34 -14.56 25.05
N ASP A 490 18.70 -13.92 26.15
CA ASP A 490 18.29 -14.31 27.50
C ASP A 490 16.92 -13.68 27.85
N LEU A 491 15.88 -14.49 27.81
CA LEU A 491 14.50 -14.04 28.06
C LEU A 491 14.21 -13.72 29.54
N THR A 492 15.15 -13.98 30.46
CA THR A 492 15.03 -13.59 31.87
C THR A 492 15.53 -12.18 32.15
N LYS A 493 16.20 -11.56 31.17
CA LYS A 493 16.74 -10.22 31.29
C LYS A 493 15.70 -9.16 30.93
N PRO A 494 15.78 -7.97 31.53
CA PRO A 494 14.93 -6.86 31.14
C PRO A 494 15.23 -6.40 29.71
N ASN A 495 14.29 -5.69 29.13
CA ASN A 495 14.43 -5.08 27.81
C ASN A 495 15.74 -4.27 27.69
N GLY A 496 16.39 -4.38 26.54
CA GLY A 496 17.70 -3.76 26.27
C GLY A 496 18.90 -4.49 26.85
N GLN A 497 18.71 -5.67 27.48
CA GLN A 497 19.79 -6.48 28.09
C GLN A 497 19.68 -7.98 27.78
N LYS A 498 18.85 -8.36 26.76
CA LYS A 498 18.58 -9.75 26.41
C LYS A 498 19.68 -10.33 25.49
N VAL A 499 20.31 -9.53 24.65
CA VAL A 499 21.21 -10.00 23.59
C VAL A 499 22.65 -10.05 24.04
N ARG A 500 23.27 -11.21 23.89
CA ARG A 500 24.70 -11.42 24.11
C ARG A 500 25.35 -11.96 22.83
N ILE A 501 26.09 -11.11 22.12
CA ILE A 501 26.88 -11.55 20.95
C ILE A 501 28.13 -12.25 21.42
N LEU A 502 28.38 -13.47 20.95
CA LEU A 502 29.48 -14.33 21.38
C LEU A 502 30.70 -14.16 20.49
N SER A 503 30.48 -14.15 19.17
CA SER A 503 31.54 -14.05 18.15
C SER A 503 30.95 -13.70 16.79
N MET A 504 31.80 -13.41 15.82
CA MET A 504 31.45 -13.57 14.42
C MET A 504 31.32 -15.06 14.07
N SER A 505 30.40 -15.44 13.17
CA SER A 505 30.22 -16.86 12.80
C SER A 505 31.41 -17.47 12.05
N ASN A 506 32.37 -16.66 11.62
CA ASN A 506 33.67 -17.13 11.07
C ASN A 506 34.72 -17.41 12.14
N GLY A 507 34.37 -17.34 13.43
CA GLY A 507 35.25 -17.59 14.57
C GLY A 507 36.09 -16.38 15.02
N GLN A 508 35.97 -15.23 14.37
CA GLN A 508 36.64 -13.98 14.82
C GLN A 508 35.88 -13.42 16.03
N SER A 509 36.58 -12.63 16.85
CA SER A 509 35.95 -11.88 17.93
C SER A 509 35.05 -10.79 17.39
N PHE A 510 33.88 -10.65 18.01
CA PHE A 510 33.02 -9.49 17.78
C PHE A 510 33.49 -8.31 18.64
N ASP A 511 33.52 -7.11 18.07
CA ASP A 511 33.94 -5.88 18.76
C ASP A 511 32.87 -4.81 18.59
N GLU A 512 32.30 -4.33 19.70
CA GLU A 512 31.25 -3.31 19.68
C GLU A 512 31.71 -1.96 19.09
N ASN A 513 33.00 -1.66 19.09
CA ASN A 513 33.53 -0.42 18.55
C ASN A 513 33.88 -0.51 17.05
N LYS A 514 33.90 -1.70 16.49
CA LYS A 514 34.27 -1.92 15.07
C LYS A 514 33.09 -1.65 14.16
N TRP A 515 33.37 -1.16 12.96
CA TRP A 515 32.40 -1.01 11.88
C TRP A 515 32.28 -2.31 11.09
N TYR A 516 31.02 -2.70 10.83
CA TYR A 516 30.64 -3.86 10.03
C TYR A 516 29.75 -3.45 8.87
N LYS A 517 29.79 -4.23 7.80
CA LYS A 517 28.83 -4.15 6.68
C LYS A 517 27.62 -5.01 7.01
N VAL A 518 26.45 -4.39 7.07
CA VAL A 518 25.20 -5.06 7.44
C VAL A 518 24.24 -4.99 6.28
N VAL A 519 23.79 -6.15 5.79
CA VAL A 519 22.76 -6.24 4.73
C VAL A 519 21.39 -6.37 5.33
N MET A 520 20.42 -5.64 4.75
CA MET A 520 19.01 -5.63 5.16
C MET A 520 18.09 -5.17 4.02
N SER A 521 16.79 -5.19 4.22
CA SER A 521 15.80 -4.64 3.28
C SER A 521 15.83 -3.11 3.24
N SER A 522 15.39 -2.50 2.14
CA SER A 522 15.20 -1.05 2.02
C SER A 522 14.25 -0.50 3.09
N TYR A 523 13.17 -1.20 3.42
CA TYR A 523 12.26 -0.85 4.51
C TYR A 523 13.03 -0.65 5.82
N ARG A 524 13.88 -1.62 6.21
CA ARG A 524 14.70 -1.52 7.43
C ARG A 524 15.74 -0.41 7.33
N ALA A 525 16.45 -0.33 6.21
CA ALA A 525 17.49 0.67 5.97
C ALA A 525 16.97 2.12 6.06
N ASN A 526 15.72 2.35 5.72
CA ASN A 526 15.05 3.64 5.82
C ASN A 526 14.42 3.91 7.20
N GLY A 527 14.65 3.04 8.18
CA GLY A 527 14.19 3.22 9.57
C GLY A 527 12.82 2.60 9.86
N GLY A 528 12.25 1.85 8.93
CA GLY A 528 10.99 1.15 9.13
C GLY A 528 11.03 0.22 10.34
N GLY A 529 9.95 0.22 11.14
CA GLY A 529 9.87 -0.50 12.41
C GLY A 529 10.76 0.05 13.53
N GLU A 530 11.42 1.20 13.32
CA GLU A 530 12.21 1.94 14.31
C GLU A 530 13.44 1.21 14.90
N LEU A 531 13.82 0.04 14.34
CA LEU A 531 14.93 -0.77 14.85
C LEU A 531 16.28 -0.05 14.72
N LEU A 532 16.50 0.69 13.61
CA LEU A 532 17.72 1.48 13.42
C LEU A 532 17.68 2.80 14.20
N THR A 533 16.53 3.44 14.29
CA THR A 533 16.38 4.76 14.90
C THR A 533 16.24 4.68 16.41
N LYS A 534 15.12 4.20 16.92
CA LYS A 534 14.93 4.03 18.37
C LYS A 534 15.80 2.90 18.94
N GLY A 535 15.91 1.79 18.22
CA GLY A 535 16.66 0.62 18.66
C GLY A 535 18.16 0.91 18.67
N ALA A 536 18.81 1.03 17.52
CA ALA A 536 20.25 1.26 17.42
C ALA A 536 20.69 2.69 17.80
N GLY A 537 19.74 3.65 17.88
CA GLY A 537 20.03 5.05 18.22
C GLY A 537 20.64 5.86 17.07
N ILE A 538 20.49 5.42 15.82
CA ILE A 538 20.99 6.13 14.64
C ILE A 538 19.96 7.22 14.27
N PRO A 539 20.37 8.51 14.24
CA PRO A 539 19.47 9.58 13.81
C PRO A 539 18.90 9.31 12.41
N LYS A 540 17.62 9.59 12.22
CA LYS A 540 16.90 9.32 10.96
C LYS A 540 17.56 9.95 9.74
N ASP A 541 17.99 11.21 9.86
CA ASP A 541 18.69 11.98 8.84
C ASP A 541 20.09 11.47 8.52
N SER A 542 20.66 10.64 9.39
CA SER A 542 21.99 10.03 9.21
C SER A 542 21.93 8.69 8.48
N LEU A 543 20.75 8.05 8.34
CA LEU A 543 20.63 6.72 7.75
C LEU A 543 21.16 6.66 6.32
N GLU A 544 20.83 7.65 5.48
CA GLU A 544 21.29 7.70 4.08
C GLU A 544 22.82 7.72 3.99
N SER A 545 23.49 8.44 4.89
CA SER A 545 24.96 8.52 4.93
C SER A 545 25.64 7.20 5.34
N ARG A 546 24.88 6.26 5.91
CA ARG A 546 25.36 4.93 6.30
C ARG A 546 25.29 3.92 5.16
N VAL A 547 24.50 4.21 4.10
CA VAL A 547 24.34 3.33 2.94
C VAL A 547 25.65 3.26 2.16
N MET A 548 26.18 2.07 2.00
CA MET A 548 27.38 1.79 1.20
C MET A 548 27.00 1.35 -0.22
N TYR A 549 25.89 0.62 -0.34
CA TYR A 549 25.41 0.05 -1.58
C TYR A 549 23.93 -0.32 -1.46
N ASN A 550 23.22 -0.23 -2.56
CA ASN A 550 21.86 -0.79 -2.71
C ASN A 550 21.69 -1.39 -4.11
N THR A 551 20.82 -2.36 -4.22
CA THR A 551 20.50 -3.00 -5.50
C THR A 551 19.55 -2.15 -6.34
N PRO A 552 19.67 -2.20 -7.70
CA PRO A 552 18.72 -1.52 -8.59
C PRO A 552 17.37 -2.24 -8.77
N LEU A 553 17.29 -3.53 -8.41
CA LEU A 553 16.09 -4.36 -8.46
C LEU A 553 15.74 -4.86 -7.07
N ASP A 554 14.52 -5.35 -6.91
CA ASP A 554 14.02 -5.84 -5.62
C ASP A 554 14.76 -7.11 -5.13
N LEU A 555 14.70 -7.34 -3.83
CA LEU A 555 15.39 -8.45 -3.19
C LEU A 555 14.88 -9.81 -3.68
N ARG A 556 13.57 -9.95 -3.96
CA ARG A 556 12.99 -11.17 -4.52
C ARG A 556 13.66 -11.55 -5.85
N HIS A 557 13.92 -10.57 -6.73
CA HIS A 557 14.65 -10.79 -7.97
C HIS A 557 16.02 -11.45 -7.71
N TYR A 558 16.83 -10.87 -6.81
CA TYR A 558 18.17 -11.40 -6.52
C TYR A 558 18.13 -12.76 -5.83
N LEU A 559 17.19 -13.00 -4.92
CA LEU A 559 16.99 -14.31 -4.31
C LEU A 559 16.61 -15.35 -5.38
N THR A 560 15.72 -14.99 -6.31
CA THR A 560 15.30 -15.85 -7.41
C THR A 560 16.48 -16.23 -8.31
N GLU A 561 17.28 -15.25 -8.75
CA GLU A 561 18.43 -15.50 -9.62
C GLU A 561 19.49 -16.35 -8.93
N GLU A 562 19.71 -16.13 -7.63
CA GLU A 562 20.69 -16.93 -6.89
C GLU A 562 20.21 -18.37 -6.70
N ILE A 563 18.92 -18.61 -6.44
CA ILE A 563 18.34 -19.97 -6.39
C ILE A 563 18.44 -20.64 -7.76
N ARG A 564 18.15 -19.91 -8.86
CA ARG A 564 18.35 -20.42 -10.24
C ARG A 564 19.79 -20.83 -10.51
N ARG A 565 20.74 -20.00 -10.09
CA ARG A 565 22.17 -20.25 -10.27
C ARG A 565 22.65 -21.50 -9.53
N GLN A 566 22.14 -21.73 -8.32
CA GLN A 566 22.48 -22.93 -7.53
C GLN A 566 21.74 -24.17 -8.03
N GLY A 567 20.56 -24.03 -8.60
CA GLY A 567 19.73 -25.09 -9.16
C GLY A 567 19.08 -25.97 -8.10
N THR A 568 19.84 -26.52 -7.15
CA THR A 568 19.36 -27.31 -6.01
C THR A 568 19.93 -26.77 -4.72
N ILE A 569 19.04 -26.49 -3.76
CA ILE A 569 19.39 -26.01 -2.43
C ILE A 569 18.92 -27.01 -1.37
N ASP A 570 19.71 -27.14 -0.31
CA ASP A 570 19.37 -27.87 0.91
C ASP A 570 19.19 -26.86 2.05
N PRO A 571 17.98 -26.26 2.21
CA PRO A 571 17.78 -25.23 3.22
C PRO A 571 17.87 -25.85 4.61
N GLN A 572 18.78 -25.33 5.45
CA GLN A 572 18.98 -25.78 6.83
C GLN A 572 18.96 -24.59 7.79
N PRO A 573 18.53 -24.77 9.05
CA PRO A 573 18.71 -23.75 10.09
C PRO A 573 20.18 -23.43 10.31
N GLY A 574 20.53 -22.14 10.45
CA GLY A 574 21.91 -21.66 10.64
C GLY A 574 22.51 -22.02 11.98
N ASN A 575 21.69 -22.22 13.01
CA ASN A 575 22.08 -22.56 14.39
C ASN A 575 23.08 -21.58 15.03
N ASN A 576 23.09 -20.34 14.58
CA ASN A 576 23.99 -19.30 15.04
C ASN A 576 23.44 -18.48 16.23
N TRP A 577 22.19 -18.70 16.61
CA TRP A 577 21.60 -18.06 17.77
C TRP A 577 20.56 -18.92 18.47
N ARG A 578 20.23 -18.59 19.74
CA ARG A 578 19.21 -19.30 20.51
C ARG A 578 18.64 -18.46 21.64
N PHE A 579 17.44 -18.81 22.06
CA PHE A 579 16.86 -18.30 23.29
C PHE A 579 17.40 -19.07 24.51
N VAL A 580 17.68 -18.36 25.60
CA VAL A 580 18.14 -18.94 26.86
C VAL A 580 17.38 -18.33 28.06
N PRO A 581 17.31 -18.99 29.24
CA PRO A 581 17.82 -20.34 29.54
C PRO A 581 16.92 -21.43 28.94
N GLU A 582 17.50 -22.43 28.31
CA GLU A 582 16.75 -23.49 27.60
C GLU A 582 15.70 -24.20 28.47
N ALA A 583 16.01 -24.41 29.75
CA ALA A 583 15.10 -25.07 30.68
C ALA A 583 13.75 -24.34 30.86
N TRP A 584 13.71 -23.01 30.71
CA TRP A 584 12.50 -22.20 30.78
C TRP A 584 11.88 -21.98 29.41
N VAL A 585 12.74 -21.66 28.46
CA VAL A 585 12.32 -21.21 27.13
C VAL A 585 11.72 -22.33 26.31
N LYS A 586 12.33 -23.52 26.30
CA LYS A 586 11.86 -24.65 25.46
C LYS A 586 10.40 -25.04 25.73
N PRO A 587 9.96 -25.27 26.97
CA PRO A 587 8.55 -25.56 27.24
C PRO A 587 7.63 -24.35 27.02
N ALA A 588 8.13 -23.11 27.19
CA ALA A 588 7.36 -21.91 26.91
C ALA A 588 7.08 -21.73 25.41
N LEU A 589 8.09 -21.90 24.56
CA LEU A 589 7.92 -21.83 23.11
C LEU A 589 6.96 -22.89 22.58
N GLU A 590 6.95 -24.08 23.17
CA GLU A 590 5.98 -25.12 22.78
C GLU A 590 4.54 -24.73 23.14
N ARG A 591 4.31 -24.12 24.31
CA ARG A 591 3.00 -23.56 24.68
C ARG A 591 2.58 -22.45 23.70
N ASP A 592 3.51 -21.55 23.37
CA ASP A 592 3.27 -20.45 22.46
C ASP A 592 2.97 -20.93 21.04
N ARG A 593 3.67 -21.97 20.58
CA ARG A 593 3.41 -22.65 19.29
C ARG A 593 1.99 -23.21 19.23
N ILE A 594 1.56 -23.90 20.28
CA ILE A 594 0.19 -24.44 20.37
C ILE A 594 -0.84 -23.29 20.35
N LYS A 595 -0.57 -22.20 21.08
CA LYS A 595 -1.48 -21.04 21.12
C LYS A 595 -1.61 -20.37 19.75
N LEU A 596 -0.51 -20.21 19.01
CA LEU A 596 -0.50 -19.49 17.72
C LEU A 596 -0.96 -20.36 16.54
N PHE A 597 -0.62 -21.63 16.51
CA PHE A 597 -0.80 -22.48 15.33
C PHE A 597 -1.68 -23.73 15.59
N GLY A 598 -2.15 -23.93 16.80
CA GLY A 598 -2.84 -25.16 17.19
C GLY A 598 -1.86 -26.35 17.32
N LYS A 599 -2.40 -27.57 17.22
CA LYS A 599 -1.59 -28.80 17.32
C LYS A 599 -0.78 -29.05 16.07
#